data_82eb311f15d5c594dda49ebea5b84d92
#
_entry.id   82eb311f15d5c594dda49ebea5b84d92
#
_cell.length_a   1.000
_cell.length_b   1.000
_cell.length_c   1.000
_cell.angle_alpha   90.00
_cell.angle_beta   90.00
_cell.angle_gamma   90.00
#
_symmetry.space_group_name_H-M   'P 1'
#
loop_
_entity.id
_entity.type
_entity.pdbx_description
1 polymer ?
#
loop_
_entity_poly.entity_id
_entity_poly.type
_entity_poly.pdbx_seq_one_letter_code
_entity_poly.pdbx_strand_id
1 'polypeptide(L)'
;MNESQSPDEERLRAVFRALGEQRVEYAVCGAVALGLHGLARATADLDLFIKADPDNVERLKRALRSVFPDPSIDEISAEDLCGGFPAVRYLPPDGFGIDVLTRLGTAFRYEDLEIEERNYDGVPVRVVTPRTLWRMKKDTVRPSDRFDAQVLAERFGFREE
;
A
#
# COMPACT_ATOMS: atom_id res chain seq x y z
N MET A 1 -4.72 27.87 -6.71
CA MET A 1 -3.32 27.48 -6.61
C MET A 1 -3.14 26.53 -5.43
N ASN A 2 -2.44 25.46 -5.67
CA ASN A 2 -2.30 24.42 -4.67
C ASN A 2 -0.91 24.50 -4.04
N GLU A 3 -0.76 25.37 -3.08
CA GLU A 3 0.52 25.63 -2.45
C GLU A 3 0.93 24.56 -1.47
N SER A 4 -0.01 23.68 -1.09
CA SER A 4 0.21 22.77 0.01
C SER A 4 0.77 21.42 -0.41
N GLN A 5 0.85 21.15 -1.72
CA GLN A 5 1.36 19.86 -2.15
C GLN A 5 2.87 19.81 -2.07
N SER A 6 3.35 18.86 -1.24
CA SER A 6 4.78 18.58 -1.15
C SER A 6 5.22 17.73 -2.34
N PRO A 7 6.54 17.65 -2.60
CA PRO A 7 7.04 16.72 -3.62
C PRO A 7 6.62 15.27 -3.38
N ASP A 8 6.53 14.85 -2.11
CA ASP A 8 6.12 13.48 -1.79
C ASP A 8 4.65 13.25 -2.11
N GLU A 9 3.79 14.24 -1.88
CA GLU A 9 2.39 14.14 -2.25
C GLU A 9 2.22 14.02 -3.77
N GLU A 10 3.00 14.78 -4.53
CA GLU A 10 2.98 14.70 -5.98
C GLU A 10 3.44 13.33 -6.49
N ARG A 11 4.49 12.79 -5.87
CA ARG A 11 4.99 11.45 -6.22
C ARG A 11 3.98 10.38 -5.88
N LEU A 12 3.37 10.48 -4.72
CA LEU A 12 2.35 9.53 -4.29
C LEU A 12 1.18 9.53 -5.29
N ARG A 13 0.74 10.72 -5.67
CA ARG A 13 -0.31 10.86 -6.67
C ARG A 13 0.10 10.25 -8.01
N ALA A 14 1.34 10.49 -8.44
CA ALA A 14 1.86 9.92 -9.69
C ALA A 14 1.91 8.39 -9.64
N VAL A 15 2.33 7.83 -8.50
CA VAL A 15 2.37 6.37 -8.32
C VAL A 15 0.95 5.80 -8.40
N PHE A 16 0.00 6.41 -7.71
CA PHE A 16 -1.38 5.93 -7.76
C PHE A 16 -1.95 5.98 -9.17
N ARG A 17 -1.68 7.06 -9.89
CA ARG A 17 -2.13 7.18 -11.28
C ARG A 17 -1.53 6.07 -12.15
N ALA A 18 -0.22 5.84 -12.01
CA ALA A 18 0.48 4.82 -12.78
C ALA A 18 -0.05 3.42 -12.48
N LEU A 19 -0.34 3.13 -11.22
CA LEU A 19 -0.92 1.83 -10.84
C LEU A 19 -2.26 1.61 -11.53
N GLY A 20 -3.08 2.64 -11.60
CA GLY A 20 -4.37 2.55 -12.30
C GLY A 20 -4.20 2.38 -13.80
N GLU A 21 -3.29 3.14 -14.41
CA GLU A 21 -3.04 3.08 -15.85
C GLU A 21 -2.52 1.71 -16.28
N GLN A 22 -1.70 1.09 -15.47
CA GLN A 22 -1.14 -0.23 -15.76
C GLN A 22 -2.04 -1.37 -15.28
N ARG A 23 -3.18 -1.05 -14.69
CA ARG A 23 -4.17 -2.03 -14.21
C ARG A 23 -3.56 -3.01 -13.20
N VAL A 24 -2.75 -2.50 -12.31
CA VAL A 24 -2.15 -3.30 -11.24
C VAL A 24 -3.27 -3.72 -10.28
N GLU A 25 -3.27 -4.97 -9.88
CA GLU A 25 -4.17 -5.46 -8.83
C GLU A 25 -3.47 -5.25 -7.50
N TYR A 26 -3.89 -4.21 -6.79
CA TYR A 26 -3.25 -3.77 -5.55
C TYR A 26 -4.27 -3.21 -4.58
N ALA A 27 -3.86 -3.08 -3.33
CA ALA A 27 -4.56 -2.29 -2.33
C ALA A 27 -3.53 -1.61 -1.44
N VAL A 28 -3.78 -0.35 -1.12
CA VAL A 28 -2.95 0.38 -0.15
C VAL A 28 -3.30 -0.12 1.25
N CYS A 29 -2.29 -0.41 2.03
CA CYS A 29 -2.45 -0.74 3.45
C CYS A 29 -1.48 0.13 4.25
N GLY A 30 -1.31 -0.14 5.53
CA GLY A 30 -0.38 0.60 6.36
C GLY A 30 -0.80 2.04 6.65
N ALA A 31 0.18 2.88 6.91
CA ALA A 31 -0.06 4.24 7.39
C ALA A 31 -0.75 5.14 6.35
N VAL A 32 -0.44 4.97 5.07
CA VAL A 32 -1.12 5.75 4.02
C VAL A 32 -2.61 5.40 3.99
N ALA A 33 -2.96 4.11 4.19
CA ALA A 33 -4.35 3.71 4.26
C ALA A 33 -5.07 4.39 5.42
N LEU A 34 -4.42 4.49 6.59
CA LEU A 34 -5.00 5.23 7.72
C LEU A 34 -5.33 6.66 7.32
N GLY A 35 -4.39 7.33 6.64
CA GLY A 35 -4.62 8.69 6.17
C GLY A 35 -5.77 8.79 5.18
N LEU A 36 -5.90 7.83 4.28
CA LEU A 36 -7.00 7.79 3.31
C LEU A 36 -8.36 7.63 3.99
N HIS A 37 -8.38 7.01 5.17
CA HIS A 37 -9.60 6.85 5.96
C HIS A 37 -9.81 7.99 6.95
N GLY A 38 -9.04 9.05 6.84
CA GLY A 38 -9.22 10.24 7.67
C GLY A 38 -8.55 10.20 9.02
N LEU A 39 -7.68 9.24 9.28
CA LEU A 39 -6.94 9.16 10.52
C LEU A 39 -5.57 9.79 10.34
N ALA A 40 -5.27 10.79 11.16
CA ALA A 40 -3.99 11.50 11.07
C ALA A 40 -2.85 10.56 11.45
N ARG A 41 -1.90 10.41 10.54
CA ARG A 41 -0.75 9.55 10.78
C ARG A 41 0.42 10.05 9.94
N ALA A 42 1.52 10.35 10.61
CA ALA A 42 2.75 10.67 9.89
C ALA A 42 3.28 9.39 9.25
N THR A 43 3.64 9.46 7.99
CA THR A 43 4.21 8.32 7.29
C THR A 43 5.26 8.77 6.31
N ALA A 44 6.29 7.95 6.18
CA ALA A 44 7.33 8.15 5.19
C ALA A 44 7.22 7.14 4.06
N ASP A 45 6.46 6.06 4.24
CA ASP A 45 6.45 4.93 3.33
C ASP A 45 5.05 4.57 2.85
N LEU A 46 4.99 4.05 1.63
CA LEU A 46 3.77 3.54 1.02
C LEU A 46 3.80 2.01 1.08
N ASP A 47 2.75 1.41 1.62
CA ASP A 47 2.60 -0.04 1.67
C ASP A 47 1.56 -0.50 0.65
N LEU A 48 1.99 -1.35 -0.28
CA LEU A 48 1.13 -1.92 -1.32
C LEU A 48 1.02 -3.43 -1.14
N PHE A 49 -0.20 -3.91 -1.00
CA PHE A 49 -0.49 -5.33 -1.03
C PHE A 49 -0.93 -5.66 -2.44
N ILE A 50 -0.23 -6.55 -3.12
CA ILE A 50 -0.54 -6.88 -4.52
C ILE A 50 -0.89 -8.35 -4.68
N LYS A 51 -1.61 -8.65 -5.73
CA LYS A 51 -1.89 -10.05 -6.09
C LYS A 51 -0.60 -10.73 -6.55
N ALA A 52 -0.38 -11.95 -6.05
CA ALA A 52 0.82 -12.73 -6.33
C ALA A 52 0.69 -13.43 -7.69
N ASP A 53 0.86 -12.66 -8.74
CA ASP A 53 0.75 -13.11 -10.13
C ASP A 53 1.90 -12.48 -10.90
N PRO A 54 2.71 -13.27 -11.63
CA PRO A 54 3.85 -12.72 -12.37
C PRO A 54 3.47 -11.56 -13.30
N ASP A 55 2.34 -11.67 -14.01
CA ASP A 55 1.90 -10.59 -14.88
C ASP A 55 1.58 -9.32 -14.09
N ASN A 56 0.99 -9.48 -12.91
CA ASN A 56 0.68 -8.36 -12.05
C ASN A 56 1.95 -7.67 -11.53
N VAL A 57 2.96 -8.47 -11.18
CA VAL A 57 4.26 -7.91 -10.77
C VAL A 57 4.90 -7.12 -11.91
N GLU A 58 4.81 -7.63 -13.15
CA GLU A 58 5.35 -6.89 -14.30
C GLU A 58 4.59 -5.59 -14.53
N ARG A 59 3.27 -5.58 -14.33
CA ARG A 59 2.49 -4.34 -14.44
C ARG A 59 2.89 -3.34 -13.37
N LEU A 60 3.14 -3.81 -12.13
CA LEU A 60 3.65 -2.97 -11.06
C LEU A 60 4.98 -2.34 -11.46
N LYS A 61 5.90 -3.14 -11.99
CA LYS A 61 7.22 -2.64 -12.39
C LYS A 61 7.10 -1.59 -13.50
N ARG A 62 6.21 -1.80 -14.47
CA ARG A 62 5.96 -0.81 -15.50
C ARG A 62 5.42 0.49 -14.92
N ALA A 63 4.51 0.38 -13.96
CA ALA A 63 3.97 1.55 -13.29
C ALA A 63 5.08 2.33 -12.59
N LEU A 64 5.94 1.64 -11.84
CA LEU A 64 7.04 2.29 -11.14
C LEU A 64 8.03 2.93 -12.11
N ARG A 65 8.34 2.26 -13.22
CA ARG A 65 9.26 2.82 -14.22
C ARG A 65 8.72 4.10 -14.86
N SER A 66 7.41 4.23 -14.96
CA SER A 66 6.84 5.45 -15.52
C SER A 66 6.95 6.65 -14.58
N VAL A 67 7.19 6.41 -13.31
CA VAL A 67 7.34 7.46 -12.30
C VAL A 67 8.81 7.69 -11.94
N PHE A 68 9.58 6.60 -11.84
CA PHE A 68 10.97 6.66 -11.40
C PHE A 68 11.89 6.08 -12.49
N PRO A 69 12.78 6.90 -13.06
CA PRO A 69 13.75 6.40 -14.05
C PRO A 69 14.91 5.69 -13.34
N ASP A 70 14.63 4.54 -12.74
CA ASP A 70 15.54 3.85 -11.85
C ASP A 70 15.70 2.39 -12.27
N PRO A 71 16.90 1.99 -12.75
CA PRO A 71 17.11 0.61 -13.18
C PRO A 71 16.99 -0.41 -12.05
N SER A 72 17.08 0.00 -10.78
CA SER A 72 16.92 -0.95 -9.67
C SER A 72 15.52 -1.52 -9.57
N ILE A 73 14.53 -0.93 -10.24
CA ILE A 73 13.18 -1.50 -10.34
C ILE A 73 13.23 -2.91 -10.95
N ASP A 74 14.19 -3.17 -11.84
CA ASP A 74 14.35 -4.48 -12.46
C ASP A 74 14.70 -5.56 -11.45
N GLU A 75 15.21 -5.20 -10.28
CA GLU A 75 15.53 -6.14 -9.21
C GLU A 75 14.30 -6.65 -8.46
N ILE A 76 13.15 -6.03 -8.65
CA ILE A 76 11.89 -6.53 -8.08
C ILE A 76 11.55 -7.84 -8.80
N SER A 77 11.54 -8.93 -8.06
CA SER A 77 11.44 -10.27 -8.62
C SER A 77 10.04 -10.84 -8.48
N ALA A 78 9.41 -11.14 -9.61
CA ALA A 78 8.11 -11.83 -9.62
C ALA A 78 8.24 -13.23 -8.99
N GLU A 79 9.34 -13.92 -9.26
CA GLU A 79 9.60 -15.24 -8.68
C GLU A 79 9.63 -15.18 -7.15
N ASP A 80 10.33 -14.19 -6.60
CA ASP A 80 10.40 -14.01 -5.15
C ASP A 80 9.05 -13.67 -4.56
N LEU A 81 8.37 -12.67 -5.13
CA LEU A 81 7.09 -12.19 -4.60
C LEU A 81 5.98 -13.23 -4.69
N CYS A 82 6.00 -14.06 -5.71
CA CYS A 82 5.02 -15.14 -5.86
C CYS A 82 5.43 -16.42 -5.14
N GLY A 83 6.63 -16.45 -4.56
CA GLY A 83 7.20 -17.63 -3.94
C GLY A 83 7.60 -17.42 -2.49
N GLY A 84 8.87 -17.65 -2.19
CA GLY A 84 9.37 -17.69 -0.82
C GLY A 84 9.60 -16.35 -0.15
N PHE A 85 9.59 -15.25 -0.91
CA PHE A 85 9.88 -13.91 -0.36
C PHE A 85 8.70 -12.97 -0.65
N PRO A 86 7.66 -13.02 0.20
CA PRO A 86 6.40 -12.33 -0.08
C PRO A 86 6.42 -10.82 0.14
N ALA A 87 7.58 -10.23 0.39
CA ALA A 87 7.70 -8.80 0.60
C ALA A 87 9.01 -8.29 0.03
N VAL A 88 8.97 -7.08 -0.53
CA VAL A 88 10.17 -6.39 -1.02
C VAL A 88 10.03 -4.91 -0.70
N ARG A 89 11.14 -4.29 -0.33
CA ARG A 89 11.19 -2.85 -0.11
C ARG A 89 11.93 -2.21 -1.28
N TYR A 90 11.24 -1.29 -1.94
CA TYR A 90 11.84 -0.49 -2.99
C TYR A 90 12.08 0.92 -2.47
N LEU A 91 13.32 1.40 -2.63
CA LEU A 91 13.71 2.75 -2.23
C LEU A 91 13.97 3.56 -3.51
N PRO A 92 13.03 4.41 -3.91
CA PRO A 92 13.28 5.29 -5.06
C PRO A 92 14.48 6.21 -4.80
N PRO A 93 15.12 6.72 -5.87
CA PRO A 93 16.24 7.64 -5.70
C PRO A 93 15.89 8.86 -4.88
N ASP A 94 14.61 9.19 -4.81
CA ASP A 94 14.14 10.40 -4.20
C ASP A 94 12.73 10.17 -3.68
N GLY A 95 12.46 10.57 -2.44
CA GLY A 95 11.15 10.47 -1.83
C GLY A 95 11.02 9.32 -0.84
N PHE A 96 9.82 8.79 -0.75
CA PHE A 96 9.44 7.78 0.23
C PHE A 96 9.74 6.36 -0.27
N GLY A 97 9.90 5.43 0.69
CA GLY A 97 10.03 4.02 0.35
C GLY A 97 8.69 3.40 -0.02
N ILE A 98 8.74 2.34 -0.80
CA ILE A 98 7.56 1.58 -1.20
C ILE A 98 7.76 0.14 -0.77
N ASP A 99 6.92 -0.32 0.15
CA ASP A 99 6.92 -1.70 0.60
C ASP A 99 5.84 -2.46 -0.16
N VAL A 100 6.25 -3.51 -0.88
CA VAL A 100 5.34 -4.32 -1.68
C VAL A 100 5.24 -5.69 -1.03
N LEU A 101 4.02 -6.16 -0.79
CA LEU A 101 3.83 -7.48 -0.23
C LEU A 101 2.72 -8.23 -0.98
N THR A 102 2.84 -9.55 -0.98
CA THR A 102 1.86 -10.44 -1.61
C THR A 102 1.18 -11.34 -0.59
N ARG A 103 1.67 -11.33 0.64
CA ARG A 103 1.12 -12.17 1.72
C ARG A 103 1.51 -11.57 3.06
N LEU A 104 0.63 -11.66 4.02
CA LEU A 104 0.92 -11.25 5.40
C LEU A 104 0.68 -12.44 6.31
N GLY A 105 1.78 -13.07 6.74
CA GLY A 105 1.73 -14.29 7.53
C GLY A 105 0.98 -15.39 6.80
N THR A 106 0.16 -16.15 7.53
CA THR A 106 -0.71 -17.16 6.95
C THR A 106 -2.15 -16.67 6.83
N ALA A 107 -2.44 -15.47 7.35
CA ALA A 107 -3.81 -14.96 7.49
C ALA A 107 -4.31 -14.22 6.27
N PHE A 108 -3.42 -13.54 5.55
CA PHE A 108 -3.85 -12.65 4.48
C PHE A 108 -3.11 -12.89 3.18
N ARG A 109 -3.88 -13.09 2.11
CA ARG A 109 -3.46 -13.00 0.72
C ARG A 109 -4.29 -11.91 0.09
N TYR A 110 -3.94 -11.50 -1.11
CA TYR A 110 -4.67 -10.43 -1.80
C TYR A 110 -6.17 -10.75 -1.86
N GLU A 111 -6.52 -12.01 -2.13
CA GLU A 111 -7.92 -12.43 -2.28
C GLU A 111 -8.72 -12.34 -0.97
N ASP A 112 -8.05 -12.24 0.16
CA ASP A 112 -8.71 -12.13 1.47
C ASP A 112 -9.03 -10.68 1.86
N LEU A 113 -8.55 -9.71 1.08
CA LEU A 113 -8.71 -8.30 1.41
C LEU A 113 -10.06 -7.78 0.94
N GLU A 114 -10.68 -6.97 1.79
CA GLU A 114 -11.80 -6.14 1.36
C GLU A 114 -11.22 -4.80 0.92
N ILE A 115 -11.51 -4.41 -0.31
CA ILE A 115 -10.89 -3.25 -0.95
C ILE A 115 -11.99 -2.28 -1.36
N GLU A 116 -11.76 -1.00 -1.11
CA GLU A 116 -12.65 0.05 -1.58
C GLU A 116 -11.84 1.10 -2.34
N GLU A 117 -12.54 2.00 -3.01
CA GLU A 117 -11.89 3.07 -3.75
C GLU A 117 -12.02 4.38 -2.98
N ARG A 118 -10.93 5.12 -2.90
CA ARG A 118 -10.90 6.47 -2.33
C ARG A 118 -10.27 7.40 -3.34
N ASN A 119 -10.55 8.67 -3.20
CA ASN A 119 -9.97 9.70 -4.06
C ASN A 119 -8.78 10.34 -3.36
N TYR A 120 -7.64 10.34 -4.04
CA TYR A 120 -6.45 11.03 -3.55
C TYR A 120 -6.11 12.13 -4.55
N ASP A 121 -6.53 13.35 -4.24
CA ASP A 121 -6.24 14.52 -5.05
C ASP A 121 -6.59 14.30 -6.54
N GLY A 122 -7.81 13.81 -6.78
CA GLY A 122 -8.33 13.58 -8.12
C GLY A 122 -8.01 12.22 -8.72
N VAL A 123 -7.24 11.39 -8.04
CA VAL A 123 -6.84 10.07 -8.55
C VAL A 123 -7.54 8.99 -7.74
N PRO A 124 -8.23 8.03 -8.40
CA PRO A 124 -8.81 6.90 -7.68
C PRO A 124 -7.72 5.99 -7.13
N VAL A 125 -7.87 5.58 -5.88
CA VAL A 125 -6.90 4.73 -5.18
C VAL A 125 -7.65 3.55 -4.58
N ARG A 126 -7.12 2.36 -4.76
CA ARG A 126 -7.65 1.15 -4.14
C ARG A 126 -7.01 1.01 -2.76
N VAL A 127 -7.83 0.88 -1.74
CA VAL A 127 -7.36 0.84 -0.36
C VAL A 127 -8.13 -0.23 0.41
N VAL A 128 -7.46 -0.91 1.34
CA VAL A 128 -8.15 -1.86 2.21
C VAL A 128 -9.17 -1.10 3.06
N THR A 129 -10.32 -1.74 3.32
CA THR A 129 -11.34 -1.12 4.17
C THR A 129 -10.81 -0.92 5.58
N PRO A 130 -11.40 -0.01 6.37
CA PRO A 130 -10.99 0.15 7.77
C PRO A 130 -11.04 -1.17 8.55
N ARG A 131 -12.04 -2.00 8.32
CA ARG A 131 -12.16 -3.29 8.99
C ARG A 131 -11.00 -4.23 8.63
N THR A 132 -10.65 -4.30 7.34
CA THR A 132 -9.53 -5.13 6.90
C THR A 132 -8.23 -4.62 7.50
N LEU A 133 -8.02 -3.30 7.47
CA LEU A 133 -6.82 -2.70 8.06
C LEU A 133 -6.72 -3.02 9.56
N TRP A 134 -7.83 -2.94 10.28
CA TRP A 134 -7.89 -3.32 11.69
C TRP A 134 -7.51 -4.78 11.89
N ARG A 135 -8.05 -5.69 11.08
CA ARG A 135 -7.72 -7.11 11.17
C ARG A 135 -6.25 -7.38 10.91
N MET A 136 -5.64 -6.64 9.99
CA MET A 136 -4.22 -6.79 9.68
C MET A 136 -3.31 -6.34 10.82
N LYS A 137 -3.80 -5.41 11.66
CA LYS A 137 -2.98 -4.78 12.70
C LYS A 137 -3.24 -5.30 14.10
N LYS A 138 -4.43 -5.79 14.38
CA LYS A 138 -4.86 -6.07 15.77
C LYS A 138 -4.08 -7.19 16.45
N ASP A 139 -3.58 -8.14 15.69
CA ASP A 139 -2.94 -9.34 16.26
C ASP A 139 -1.42 -9.32 16.08
N THR A 140 -0.85 -8.21 15.68
CA THR A 140 0.61 -8.13 15.54
C THR A 140 1.28 -7.86 16.87
N VAL A 141 2.58 -8.13 16.94
CA VAL A 141 3.36 -7.86 18.16
C VAL A 141 3.89 -6.43 18.19
N ARG A 142 3.81 -5.69 17.10
CA ARG A 142 4.33 -4.32 17.03
C ARG A 142 3.42 -3.36 17.78
N PRO A 143 3.96 -2.59 18.76
CA PRO A 143 3.12 -1.64 19.52
C PRO A 143 2.41 -0.62 18.64
N SER A 144 3.07 -0.13 17.59
CA SER A 144 2.46 0.84 16.68
C SER A 144 1.25 0.27 15.97
N ASP A 145 1.29 -1.02 15.59
CA ASP A 145 0.16 -1.67 14.93
C ASP A 145 -1.00 -1.86 15.91
N ARG A 146 -0.70 -2.21 17.15
CA ARG A 146 -1.74 -2.35 18.19
C ARG A 146 -2.41 -1.00 18.47
N PHE A 147 -1.61 0.06 18.52
CA PHE A 147 -2.16 1.40 18.71
C PHE A 147 -3.08 1.77 17.54
N ASP A 148 -2.64 1.54 16.32
CA ASP A 148 -3.44 1.80 15.13
C ASP A 148 -4.73 0.99 15.14
N ALA A 149 -4.66 -0.27 15.55
CA ALA A 149 -5.84 -1.13 15.65
C ALA A 149 -6.84 -0.57 16.66
N GLN A 150 -6.34 -0.09 17.80
CA GLN A 150 -7.21 0.52 18.80
C GLN A 150 -7.89 1.77 18.28
N VAL A 151 -7.16 2.64 17.59
CA VAL A 151 -7.73 3.85 17.01
C VAL A 151 -8.80 3.51 15.97
N LEU A 152 -8.54 2.52 15.12
CA LEU A 152 -9.51 2.05 14.14
C LEU A 152 -10.77 1.50 14.82
N ALA A 153 -10.60 0.69 15.85
CA ALA A 153 -11.73 0.10 16.56
C ALA A 153 -12.61 1.19 17.19
N GLU A 154 -12.00 2.20 17.79
CA GLU A 154 -12.73 3.29 18.40
C GLU A 154 -13.44 4.16 17.36
N ARG A 155 -12.76 4.47 16.27
CA ARG A 155 -13.31 5.35 15.24
C ARG A 155 -14.46 4.69 14.47
N PHE A 156 -14.34 3.41 14.17
CA PHE A 156 -15.31 2.70 13.31
C PHE A 156 -16.16 1.68 14.06
N GLY A 157 -15.95 1.51 15.35
CA GLY A 157 -16.81 0.65 16.17
C GLY A 157 -16.53 -0.84 16.04
N PHE A 158 -15.29 -1.24 15.77
CA PHE A 158 -14.95 -2.65 15.67
C PHE A 158 -14.74 -3.28 17.03
N ARG A 159 -15.10 -4.54 17.15
CA ARG A 159 -14.96 -5.31 18.39
C ARG A 159 -14.44 -6.71 18.08
N GLU A 160 -13.62 -7.23 18.98
CA GLU A 160 -13.24 -8.63 18.95
C GLU A 160 -14.48 -9.50 19.18
N GLU A 161 -14.55 -10.59 18.45
CA GLU A 161 -15.62 -11.58 18.63
C GLU A 161 -15.16 -12.72 19.50
#